data_1047f0876205aabe5683ccb1a5ba3c3e
#
_entry.id   1047f0876205aabe5683ccb1a5ba3c3e
#
_cell.length_a   1.000
_cell.length_b   1.000
_cell.length_c   1.000
_cell.angle_alpha   90.00
_cell.angle_beta   90.00
_cell.angle_gamma   90.00
#
_symmetry.space_group_name_H-M   'P 1'
#
loop_
_entity.id
_entity.type
_entity.pdbx_description
1 polymer ?
#
loop_
_entity_poly.entity_id
_entity_poly.type
_entity_poly.pdbx_seq_one_letter_code
_entity_poly.pdbx_strand_id
1 'polypeptide(L)'
;MIRLRLPAVWLIVLLFSYCSGYWKILTAVFIMMSLHECAHVAAACAVGYRTEGIDVFPFGLCARISAVGHGNVYRELCILVAGPCVHLLYPLFIRLLISADVISKPFADYLIQMNCSILLLDGGRILSSLLHLLFPYALAQRITLIISFATIAVLPVSGYMANAAGWITLAVLLLQEIVRWQGQLEDRLEFY
;
A
#
# COMPACT_ATOMS: atom_id res chain seq x y z
N MET A 1 5.20 18.90 15.15
CA MET A 1 4.12 18.35 16.01
C MET A 1 3.31 17.39 15.13
N ILE A 2 3.35 16.09 15.39
CA ILE A 2 2.64 15.07 14.60
C ILE A 2 1.15 15.21 14.90
N ARG A 3 0.34 15.51 13.88
CA ARG A 3 -1.13 15.59 14.02
C ARG A 3 -1.73 14.23 13.74
N LEU A 4 -2.34 13.62 14.75
CA LEU A 4 -3.11 12.39 14.64
C LEU A 4 -4.56 12.75 14.27
N ARG A 5 -5.07 12.23 13.16
CA ARG A 5 -6.46 12.40 12.74
C ARG A 5 -7.15 11.04 12.78
N LEU A 6 -8.21 10.95 13.56
CA LEU A 6 -9.08 9.77 13.65
C LEU A 6 -10.43 10.12 12.99
N PRO A 7 -10.70 9.66 11.78
CA PRO A 7 -12.00 9.89 11.16
C PRO A 7 -13.11 9.08 11.87
N ALA A 8 -14.33 9.64 11.95
CA ALA A 8 -15.48 9.00 12.59
C ALA A 8 -15.84 7.62 12.01
N VAL A 9 -15.48 7.38 10.73
CA VAL A 9 -15.61 6.08 10.04
C VAL A 9 -14.92 4.95 10.82
N TRP A 10 -13.88 5.25 11.60
CA TRP A 10 -13.17 4.28 12.43
C TRP A 10 -14.10 3.53 13.40
N LEU A 11 -14.97 4.27 14.09
CA LEU A 11 -15.90 3.68 15.04
C LEU A 11 -16.89 2.73 14.36
N ILE A 12 -17.36 3.09 13.18
CA ILE A 12 -18.29 2.26 12.40
C ILE A 12 -17.61 0.97 11.96
N VAL A 13 -16.39 1.05 11.43
CA VAL A 13 -15.63 -0.13 10.97
C VAL A 13 -15.28 -1.05 12.13
N LEU A 14 -14.84 -0.51 13.28
CA LEU A 14 -14.56 -1.30 14.48
C LEU A 14 -15.81 -2.01 14.99
N LEU A 15 -16.94 -1.30 15.10
CA LEU A 15 -18.20 -1.88 15.58
C LEU A 15 -18.67 -2.99 14.63
N PHE A 16 -18.69 -2.73 13.32
CA PHE A 16 -19.07 -3.72 12.31
C PHE A 16 -18.15 -4.94 12.35
N SER A 17 -16.84 -4.74 12.42
CA SER A 17 -15.85 -5.81 12.48
C SER A 17 -16.02 -6.68 13.74
N TYR A 18 -16.31 -6.04 14.89
CA TYR A 18 -16.58 -6.73 16.14
C TYR A 18 -17.87 -7.57 16.06
N CYS A 19 -18.97 -6.95 15.61
CA CYS A 19 -20.27 -7.63 15.47
C CYS A 19 -20.24 -8.78 14.45
N SER A 20 -19.44 -8.66 13.40
CA SER A 20 -19.28 -9.68 12.35
C SER A 20 -18.23 -10.75 12.68
N GLY A 21 -17.54 -10.66 13.79
CA GLY A 21 -16.48 -11.60 14.18
C GLY A 21 -15.14 -11.43 13.43
N TYR A 22 -15.02 -10.42 12.56
CA TYR A 22 -13.81 -10.16 11.74
C TYR A 22 -12.74 -9.32 12.46
N TRP A 23 -12.92 -8.99 13.74
CA TRP A 23 -12.02 -8.12 14.49
C TRP A 23 -10.56 -8.62 14.51
N LYS A 24 -10.33 -9.96 14.53
CA LYS A 24 -8.97 -10.54 14.48
C LYS A 24 -8.28 -10.22 13.16
N ILE A 25 -9.01 -10.32 12.06
CA ILE A 25 -8.50 -10.00 10.72
C ILE A 25 -8.20 -8.51 10.62
N LEU A 26 -9.12 -7.65 11.05
CA LEU A 26 -8.93 -6.20 11.05
C LEU A 26 -7.69 -5.81 11.86
N THR A 27 -7.51 -6.39 13.05
CA THR A 27 -6.35 -6.12 13.91
C THR A 27 -5.04 -6.55 13.23
N ALA A 28 -5.01 -7.75 12.63
CA ALA A 28 -3.83 -8.24 11.93
C ALA A 28 -3.46 -7.35 10.74
N VAL A 29 -4.45 -6.97 9.92
CA VAL A 29 -4.24 -6.06 8.77
C VAL A 29 -3.76 -4.68 9.26
N PHE A 30 -4.37 -4.15 10.32
CA PHE A 30 -3.96 -2.87 10.90
C PHE A 30 -2.51 -2.89 11.38
N ILE A 31 -2.08 -3.97 12.06
CA ILE A 31 -0.69 -4.11 12.50
C ILE A 31 0.25 -4.20 11.28
N MET A 32 -0.09 -5.02 10.28
CA MET A 32 0.70 -5.16 9.06
C MET A 32 0.90 -3.82 8.35
N MET A 33 -0.19 -3.08 8.11
CA MET A 33 -0.15 -1.78 7.45
C MET A 33 0.59 -0.74 8.29
N SER A 34 0.42 -0.76 9.61
CA SER A 34 1.13 0.17 10.50
C SER A 34 2.64 -0.05 10.47
N LEU A 35 3.10 -1.30 10.49
CA LEU A 35 4.52 -1.64 10.39
C LEU A 35 5.09 -1.24 9.02
N HIS A 36 4.33 -1.45 7.94
CA HIS A 36 4.66 -1.02 6.60
C HIS A 36 4.87 0.51 6.53
N GLU A 37 3.92 1.29 7.01
CA GLU A 37 4.03 2.77 7.04
C GLU A 37 5.16 3.25 7.96
N CYS A 38 5.37 2.59 9.10
CA CYS A 38 6.51 2.88 9.97
C CYS A 38 7.84 2.68 9.26
N ALA A 39 7.96 1.68 8.38
CA ALA A 39 9.15 1.47 7.57
C ALA A 39 9.40 2.61 6.58
N HIS A 40 8.35 3.10 5.90
CA HIS A 40 8.44 4.29 5.04
C HIS A 40 8.90 5.52 5.82
N VAL A 41 8.32 5.76 7.01
CA VAL A 41 8.70 6.87 7.88
C VAL A 41 10.15 6.75 8.34
N ALA A 42 10.56 5.57 8.79
CA ALA A 42 11.93 5.32 9.22
C ALA A 42 12.94 5.57 8.08
N ALA A 43 12.66 5.05 6.89
CA ALA A 43 13.47 5.30 5.70
C ALA A 43 13.51 6.79 5.34
N ALA A 44 12.35 7.47 5.37
CA ALA A 44 12.28 8.91 5.08
C ALA A 44 13.15 9.73 6.06
N CYS A 45 13.05 9.44 7.35
CA CYS A 45 13.89 10.08 8.36
C CYS A 45 15.39 9.79 8.13
N ALA A 46 15.74 8.54 7.77
CA ALA A 46 17.12 8.15 7.51
C ALA A 46 17.73 8.88 6.30
N VAL A 47 16.93 9.20 5.27
CA VAL A 47 17.38 9.94 4.09
C VAL A 47 17.19 11.46 4.21
N GLY A 48 16.77 11.96 5.39
CA GLY A 48 16.69 13.38 5.71
C GLY A 48 15.39 14.08 5.36
N TYR A 49 14.31 13.33 5.04
CA TYR A 49 12.98 13.89 4.88
C TYR A 49 12.28 14.04 6.24
N ARG A 50 11.28 14.95 6.29
CA ARG A 50 10.50 15.20 7.51
C ARG A 50 9.09 14.66 7.36
N THR A 51 8.61 14.01 8.41
CA THR A 51 7.21 13.60 8.51
C THR A 51 6.38 14.77 9.01
N GLU A 52 5.37 15.20 8.25
CA GLU A 52 4.48 16.31 8.58
C GLU A 52 3.31 15.89 9.47
N GLY A 53 2.88 14.65 9.32
CA GLY A 53 1.78 14.09 10.09
C GLY A 53 1.55 12.62 9.81
N ILE A 54 0.74 12.01 10.67
CA ILE A 54 0.27 10.64 10.51
C ILE A 54 -1.25 10.67 10.61
N ASP A 55 -1.92 10.19 9.57
CA ASP A 55 -3.36 9.97 9.55
C ASP A 55 -3.63 8.49 9.87
N VAL A 56 -4.59 8.23 10.76
CA VAL A 56 -4.95 6.87 11.15
C VAL A 56 -6.22 6.47 10.42
N PHE A 57 -6.13 5.39 9.64
CA PHE A 57 -7.25 4.81 8.90
C PHE A 57 -7.62 3.44 9.49
N PRO A 58 -8.83 2.92 9.24
CA PRO A 58 -9.24 1.60 9.72
C PRO A 58 -8.32 0.45 9.28
N PHE A 59 -7.61 0.63 8.19
CA PHE A 59 -6.72 -0.37 7.62
C PHE A 59 -5.24 -0.12 7.89
N GLY A 60 -4.88 0.90 8.68
CA GLY A 60 -3.50 1.22 9.03
C GLY A 60 -3.23 2.70 9.19
N LEU A 61 -1.96 3.05 9.14
CA LEU A 61 -1.46 4.42 9.20
C LEU A 61 -1.21 4.93 7.78
N CYS A 62 -1.20 6.24 7.61
CA CYS A 62 -0.74 6.91 6.40
C CYS A 62 0.13 8.10 6.80
N ALA A 63 1.40 8.04 6.49
CA ALA A 63 2.35 9.10 6.81
C ALA A 63 2.42 10.14 5.68
N ARG A 64 2.34 11.42 6.06
CA ARG A 64 2.62 12.52 5.15
C ARG A 64 4.09 12.90 5.26
N ILE A 65 4.85 12.61 4.21
CA ILE A 65 6.28 12.87 4.13
C ILE A 65 6.48 14.08 3.20
N SER A 66 7.13 15.14 3.72
CA SER A 66 7.43 16.34 2.95
C SER A 66 8.51 16.08 1.89
N ALA A 67 8.36 16.75 0.75
CA ALA A 67 9.31 16.76 -0.37
C ALA A 67 9.50 15.42 -1.12
N VAL A 68 8.61 14.44 -0.93
CA VAL A 68 8.56 13.26 -1.80
C VAL A 68 8.01 13.70 -3.16
N GLY A 69 8.74 13.41 -4.23
CA GLY A 69 8.39 13.83 -5.61
C GLY A 69 9.12 15.10 -6.09
N HIS A 70 9.87 15.79 -5.22
CA HIS A 70 10.66 16.98 -5.57
C HIS A 70 12.16 16.82 -5.25
N GLY A 71 12.58 15.63 -4.85
CA GLY A 71 13.91 15.34 -4.37
C GLY A 71 14.74 14.44 -5.29
N ASN A 72 15.72 13.78 -4.71
CA ASN A 72 16.56 12.82 -5.40
C ASN A 72 15.80 11.49 -5.53
N VAL A 73 15.62 11.00 -6.76
CA VAL A 73 14.89 9.76 -7.09
C VAL A 73 15.42 8.55 -6.30
N TYR A 74 16.73 8.49 -6.03
CA TYR A 74 17.29 7.40 -5.21
C TYR A 74 16.79 7.44 -3.76
N ARG A 75 16.63 8.63 -3.17
CA ARG A 75 16.08 8.77 -1.82
C ARG A 75 14.61 8.38 -1.79
N GLU A 76 13.85 8.79 -2.80
CA GLU A 76 12.45 8.40 -2.94
C GLU A 76 12.29 6.89 -3.10
N LEU A 77 13.13 6.25 -3.92
CA LEU A 77 13.16 4.80 -4.05
C LEU A 77 13.47 4.09 -2.72
N CYS A 78 14.44 4.58 -1.94
CA CYS A 78 14.72 4.02 -0.62
C CYS A 78 13.49 4.06 0.29
N ILE A 79 12.74 5.18 0.26
CA ILE A 79 11.50 5.30 1.03
C ILE A 79 10.46 4.32 0.51
N LEU A 80 10.22 4.28 -0.80
CA LEU A 80 9.18 3.45 -1.42
C LEU A 80 9.43 1.95 -1.24
N VAL A 81 10.68 1.49 -1.25
CA VAL A 81 11.04 0.08 -1.09
C VAL A 81 10.97 -0.36 0.37
N ALA A 82 11.11 0.54 1.33
CA ALA A 82 11.15 0.21 2.75
C ALA A 82 9.87 -0.52 3.23
N GLY A 83 8.69 -0.06 2.83
CA GLY A 83 7.42 -0.72 3.15
C GLY A 83 7.36 -2.16 2.62
N PRO A 84 7.49 -2.38 1.30
CA PRO A 84 7.56 -3.71 0.71
C PRO A 84 8.60 -4.64 1.33
N CYS A 85 9.77 -4.12 1.75
CA CYS A 85 10.79 -4.93 2.43
C CYS A 85 10.27 -5.56 3.73
N VAL A 86 9.44 -4.86 4.50
CA VAL A 86 8.80 -5.42 5.69
C VAL A 86 7.87 -6.57 5.30
N HIS A 87 7.14 -6.44 4.21
CA HIS A 87 6.23 -7.48 3.73
C HIS A 87 6.94 -8.79 3.32
N LEU A 88 8.20 -8.75 2.94
CA LEU A 88 8.98 -9.96 2.66
C LEU A 88 9.23 -10.80 3.92
N LEU A 89 9.19 -10.19 5.12
CA LEU A 89 9.37 -10.89 6.39
C LEU A 89 8.08 -11.54 6.91
N TYR A 90 6.90 -11.07 6.46
CA TYR A 90 5.62 -11.58 6.94
C TYR A 90 5.40 -13.08 6.72
N PRO A 91 5.69 -13.66 5.54
CA PRO A 91 5.50 -15.09 5.33
C PRO A 91 6.30 -15.95 6.31
N LEU A 92 7.51 -15.50 6.68
CA LEU A 92 8.33 -16.16 7.69
C LEU A 92 7.66 -16.08 9.08
N PHE A 93 7.20 -14.89 9.46
CA PHE A 93 6.52 -14.66 10.74
C PHE A 93 5.21 -15.46 10.84
N ILE A 94 4.41 -15.48 9.76
CA ILE A 94 3.18 -16.27 9.68
C ILE A 94 3.45 -17.77 9.84
N ARG A 95 4.51 -18.30 9.20
CA ARG A 95 4.93 -19.70 9.35
C ARG A 95 5.30 -20.03 10.79
N LEU A 96 6.01 -19.14 11.50
CA LEU A 96 6.32 -19.31 12.92
C LEU A 96 5.06 -19.35 13.77
N LEU A 97 4.06 -18.50 13.51
CA LEU A 97 2.78 -18.51 14.21
C LEU A 97 1.99 -19.79 13.97
N ILE A 98 2.04 -20.36 12.76
CA ILE A 98 1.43 -21.68 12.47
C ILE A 98 2.16 -22.77 13.25
N SER A 99 3.50 -22.80 13.23
CA SER A 99 4.28 -23.84 13.92
C SER A 99 4.14 -23.80 15.44
N ALA A 100 3.78 -22.64 16.00
CA ALA A 100 3.49 -22.45 17.41
C ALA A 100 2.00 -22.65 17.78
N ASP A 101 1.17 -23.12 16.85
CA ASP A 101 -0.29 -23.29 16.99
C ASP A 101 -1.05 -22.02 17.44
N VAL A 102 -0.48 -20.83 17.16
CA VAL A 102 -1.11 -19.54 17.50
C VAL A 102 -2.23 -19.17 16.54
N ILE A 103 -2.08 -19.52 15.25
CA ILE A 103 -3.07 -19.24 14.22
C ILE A 103 -3.39 -20.48 13.39
N SER A 104 -4.64 -20.57 12.92
CA SER A 104 -5.07 -21.65 12.03
C SER A 104 -4.55 -21.46 10.61
N LYS A 105 -4.34 -22.56 9.89
CA LYS A 105 -3.87 -22.53 8.49
C LYS A 105 -4.76 -21.67 7.56
N PRO A 106 -6.11 -21.78 7.59
CA PRO A 106 -6.96 -20.91 6.75
C PRO A 106 -6.80 -19.43 7.04
N PHE A 107 -6.59 -19.05 8.29
CA PHE A 107 -6.33 -17.67 8.68
C PHE A 107 -4.95 -17.18 8.18
N ALA A 108 -3.95 -18.05 8.26
CA ALA A 108 -2.62 -17.77 7.73
C ALA A 108 -2.62 -17.57 6.20
N ASP A 109 -3.34 -18.43 5.45
CA ASP A 109 -3.48 -18.30 3.99
C ASP A 109 -4.14 -16.96 3.62
N TYR A 110 -5.14 -16.53 4.37
CA TYR A 110 -5.77 -15.23 4.21
C TYR A 110 -4.79 -14.07 4.44
N LEU A 111 -3.98 -14.14 5.52
CA LEU A 111 -2.97 -13.11 5.82
C LEU A 111 -1.89 -13.04 4.74
N ILE A 112 -1.45 -14.18 4.19
CA ILE A 112 -0.47 -14.22 3.09
C ILE A 112 -1.06 -13.57 1.84
N GLN A 113 -2.32 -13.84 1.51
CA GLN A 113 -2.98 -13.22 0.36
C GLN A 113 -3.10 -11.70 0.54
N MET A 114 -3.49 -11.23 1.72
CA MET A 114 -3.53 -9.80 2.05
C MET A 114 -2.16 -9.15 1.94
N ASN A 115 -1.11 -9.83 2.40
CA ASN A 115 0.27 -9.37 2.27
C ASN A 115 0.67 -9.17 0.79
N CYS A 116 0.35 -10.12 -0.08
CA CYS A 116 0.59 -9.99 -1.53
C CYS A 116 -0.18 -8.82 -2.14
N SER A 117 -1.41 -8.55 -1.67
CA SER A 117 -2.23 -7.42 -2.11
C SER A 117 -1.54 -6.08 -1.84
N ILE A 118 -0.98 -5.91 -0.64
CA ILE A 118 -0.30 -4.67 -0.24
C ILE A 118 0.97 -4.46 -1.08
N LEU A 119 1.74 -5.52 -1.33
CA LEU A 119 2.90 -5.47 -2.22
C LEU A 119 2.55 -4.99 -3.64
N LEU A 120 1.40 -5.43 -4.18
CA LEU A 120 0.94 -4.98 -5.50
C LEU A 120 0.61 -3.49 -5.52
N LEU A 121 0.02 -2.96 -4.44
CA LEU A 121 -0.36 -1.54 -4.35
C LEU A 121 0.86 -0.60 -4.44
N ASP A 122 1.97 -0.95 -3.80
CA ASP A 122 3.20 -0.14 -3.84
C ASP A 122 4.06 -0.41 -5.07
N GLY A 123 3.90 -1.58 -5.69
CA GLY A 123 4.67 -1.97 -6.87
C GLY A 123 4.58 -0.96 -8.01
N GLY A 124 3.42 -0.37 -8.23
CA GLY A 124 3.21 0.66 -9.25
C GLY A 124 3.99 1.95 -8.97
N ARG A 125 4.11 2.36 -7.70
CA ARG A 125 4.87 3.55 -7.29
C ARG A 125 6.37 3.33 -7.46
N ILE A 126 6.86 2.16 -7.04
CA ILE A 126 8.27 1.76 -7.21
C ILE A 126 8.62 1.68 -8.69
N LEU A 127 7.78 1.04 -9.49
CA LEU A 127 7.96 0.94 -10.93
C LEU A 127 8.04 2.33 -11.58
N SER A 128 7.12 3.23 -11.25
CA SER A 128 7.15 4.61 -11.74
C SER A 128 8.48 5.30 -11.41
N SER A 129 8.92 5.22 -10.15
CA SER A 129 10.19 5.84 -9.73
C SER A 129 11.41 5.24 -10.42
N LEU A 130 11.43 3.92 -10.65
CA LEU A 130 12.49 3.26 -11.41
C LEU A 130 12.50 3.69 -12.88
N LEU A 131 11.35 3.80 -13.51
CA LEU A 131 11.24 4.27 -14.89
C LEU A 131 11.66 5.73 -15.04
N HIS A 132 11.46 6.56 -14.02
CA HIS A 132 11.97 7.95 -14.01
C HIS A 132 13.49 8.05 -14.03
N LEU A 133 14.22 7.01 -13.63
CA LEU A 133 15.69 6.98 -13.78
C LEU A 133 16.14 6.77 -15.23
N LEU A 134 15.31 6.12 -16.02
CA LEU A 134 15.66 5.69 -17.39
C LEU A 134 14.98 6.53 -18.47
N PHE A 135 13.82 7.09 -18.19
CA PHE A 135 12.96 7.75 -19.16
C PHE A 135 12.49 9.12 -18.67
N PRO A 136 12.17 10.06 -19.60
CA PRO A 136 11.50 11.31 -19.26
C PRO A 136 10.19 11.06 -18.53
N TYR A 137 9.81 11.97 -17.62
CA TYR A 137 8.63 11.88 -16.76
C TYR A 137 7.36 11.40 -17.50
N ALA A 138 7.01 12.05 -18.61
CA ALA A 138 5.80 11.73 -19.36
C ALA A 138 5.80 10.30 -19.94
N LEU A 139 6.96 9.78 -20.35
CA LEU A 139 7.09 8.41 -20.87
C LEU A 139 7.03 7.38 -19.75
N ALA A 140 7.74 7.62 -18.65
CA ALA A 140 7.73 6.77 -17.48
C ALA A 140 6.31 6.59 -16.91
N GLN A 141 5.56 7.68 -16.82
CA GLN A 141 4.16 7.67 -16.40
C GLN A 141 3.26 6.83 -17.32
N ARG A 142 3.39 6.99 -18.65
CA ARG A 142 2.61 6.22 -19.63
C ARG A 142 2.91 4.72 -19.54
N ILE A 143 4.20 4.35 -19.43
CA ILE A 143 4.61 2.94 -19.29
C ILE A 143 4.04 2.37 -17.99
N THR A 144 4.13 3.09 -16.88
CA THR A 144 3.55 2.66 -15.59
C THR A 144 2.05 2.41 -15.73
N LEU A 145 1.29 3.33 -16.34
CA LEU A 145 -0.15 3.16 -16.55
C LEU A 145 -0.47 1.91 -17.37
N ILE A 146 0.24 1.69 -18.48
CA ILE A 146 0.03 0.50 -19.34
C ILE A 146 0.27 -0.79 -18.53
N ILE A 147 1.36 -0.85 -17.77
CA ILE A 147 1.67 -2.03 -16.94
C ILE A 147 0.63 -2.21 -15.83
N SER A 148 0.19 -1.13 -15.16
CA SER A 148 -0.86 -1.19 -14.14
C SER A 148 -2.18 -1.72 -14.71
N PHE A 149 -2.63 -1.21 -15.86
CA PHE A 149 -3.85 -1.72 -16.52
C PHE A 149 -3.71 -3.17 -16.97
N ALA A 150 -2.56 -3.57 -17.49
CA ALA A 150 -2.29 -4.96 -17.83
C ALA A 150 -2.35 -5.86 -16.59
N THR A 151 -1.79 -5.43 -15.46
CA THR A 151 -1.86 -6.16 -14.18
C THR A 151 -3.31 -6.30 -13.71
N ILE A 152 -4.09 -5.21 -13.74
CA ILE A 152 -5.50 -5.21 -13.39
C ILE A 152 -6.30 -6.18 -14.27
N ALA A 153 -6.01 -6.25 -15.57
CA ALA A 153 -6.68 -7.14 -16.50
C ALA A 153 -6.34 -8.63 -16.28
N VAL A 154 -5.11 -8.93 -15.85
CA VAL A 154 -4.64 -10.30 -15.61
C VAL A 154 -5.10 -10.85 -14.26
N LEU A 155 -5.27 -10.01 -13.24
CA LEU A 155 -5.66 -10.43 -11.89
C LEU A 155 -6.95 -11.30 -11.85
N PRO A 156 -8.05 -10.97 -12.55
CA PRO A 156 -9.26 -11.80 -12.55
C PRO A 156 -9.04 -13.21 -13.14
N VAL A 157 -8.13 -13.32 -14.12
CA VAL A 157 -7.87 -14.58 -14.81
C VAL A 157 -6.91 -15.49 -14.02
N SER A 158 -6.11 -14.92 -13.12
CA SER A 158 -5.09 -15.65 -12.35
C SER A 158 -5.63 -16.52 -11.20
N GLY A 159 -6.97 -16.53 -10.97
CA GLY A 159 -7.57 -17.19 -9.80
C GLY A 159 -7.41 -16.40 -8.48
N TYR A 160 -6.75 -15.25 -8.51
CA TYR A 160 -6.55 -14.39 -7.34
C TYR A 160 -7.87 -13.86 -6.76
N MET A 161 -8.93 -13.83 -7.57
CA MET A 161 -10.29 -13.37 -7.23
C MET A 161 -11.13 -14.43 -6.49
N ALA A 162 -10.59 -15.59 -6.15
CA ALA A 162 -11.33 -16.63 -5.44
C ALA A 162 -11.87 -16.19 -4.07
N ASN A 163 -11.26 -15.12 -3.48
CA ASN A 163 -11.61 -14.61 -2.16
C ASN A 163 -11.94 -13.11 -2.20
N ALA A 164 -12.68 -12.63 -1.19
CA ALA A 164 -13.02 -11.20 -1.05
C ALA A 164 -11.78 -10.28 -1.05
N ALA A 165 -10.65 -10.75 -0.54
CA ALA A 165 -9.39 -10.01 -0.55
C ALA A 165 -8.93 -9.64 -1.97
N GLY A 166 -9.06 -10.55 -2.94
CA GLY A 166 -8.73 -10.29 -4.34
C GLY A 166 -9.60 -9.19 -4.96
N TRP A 167 -10.91 -9.22 -4.72
CA TRP A 167 -11.85 -8.20 -5.19
C TRP A 167 -11.57 -6.82 -4.58
N ILE A 168 -11.26 -6.77 -3.27
CA ILE A 168 -10.87 -5.53 -2.59
C ILE A 168 -9.58 -4.98 -3.21
N THR A 169 -8.58 -5.84 -3.46
CA THR A 169 -7.33 -5.44 -4.09
C THR A 169 -7.58 -4.86 -5.48
N LEU A 170 -8.39 -5.52 -6.30
CA LEU A 170 -8.76 -5.03 -7.63
C LEU A 170 -9.44 -3.66 -7.56
N ALA A 171 -10.41 -3.49 -6.65
CA ALA A 171 -11.12 -2.24 -6.48
C ALA A 171 -10.18 -1.10 -6.06
N VAL A 172 -9.24 -1.36 -5.14
CA VAL A 172 -8.25 -0.36 -4.70
C VAL A 172 -7.28 -0.01 -5.80
N LEU A 173 -6.78 -1.00 -6.57
CA LEU A 173 -5.90 -0.75 -7.72
C LEU A 173 -6.60 0.10 -8.80
N LEU A 174 -7.85 -0.22 -9.12
CA LEU A 174 -8.65 0.58 -10.06
C LEU A 174 -8.83 2.01 -9.56
N LEU A 175 -9.16 2.18 -8.28
CA LEU A 175 -9.32 3.51 -7.68
C LEU A 175 -8.01 4.31 -7.74
N GLN A 176 -6.87 3.69 -7.41
CA GLN A 176 -5.56 4.34 -7.49
C GLN A 176 -5.24 4.81 -8.91
N GLU A 177 -5.53 3.97 -9.93
CA GLU A 177 -5.27 4.35 -11.32
C GLU A 177 -6.21 5.46 -11.81
N ILE A 178 -7.48 5.47 -11.38
CA ILE A 178 -8.42 6.56 -11.69
C ILE A 178 -7.92 7.88 -11.09
N VAL A 179 -7.53 7.88 -9.82
CA VAL A 179 -7.00 9.09 -9.14
C VAL A 179 -5.72 9.58 -9.81
N ARG A 180 -4.81 8.66 -10.16
CA ARG A 180 -3.58 9.00 -10.87
C ARG A 180 -3.86 9.61 -12.25
N TRP A 181 -4.82 9.06 -12.97
CA TRP A 181 -5.23 9.54 -14.29
C TRP A 181 -5.88 10.94 -14.21
N GLN A 182 -6.72 11.18 -13.19
CA GLN A 182 -7.30 12.50 -12.94
C GLN A 182 -6.23 13.55 -12.65
N GLY A 183 -5.26 13.26 -11.78
CA GLY A 183 -4.14 14.18 -11.51
C GLY A 183 -3.34 14.53 -12.78
N GLN A 184 -3.12 13.57 -13.67
CA GLN A 184 -2.45 13.83 -14.95
C GLN A 184 -3.27 14.71 -15.90
N LEU A 185 -4.59 14.66 -15.82
CA LEU A 185 -5.47 15.54 -16.61
C LEU A 185 -5.41 16.98 -16.07
N GLU A 186 -5.44 17.15 -14.75
CA GLU A 186 -5.32 18.47 -14.11
C GLU A 186 -4.00 19.14 -14.47
N ASP A 187 -2.87 18.43 -14.33
CA ASP A 187 -1.55 18.91 -14.73
C ASP A 187 -1.50 19.37 -16.21
N ARG A 188 -2.22 18.70 -17.11
CA ARG A 188 -2.27 19.10 -18.51
C ARG A 188 -3.12 20.35 -18.76
N LEU A 189 -4.16 20.55 -17.96
CA LEU A 189 -5.07 21.71 -18.12
C LEU A 189 -4.45 22.99 -17.56
N GLU A 190 -3.52 22.90 -16.59
CA GLU A 190 -2.79 24.05 -16.07
C GLU A 190 -1.72 24.60 -17.03
N PHE A 191 -1.35 23.85 -18.08
CA PHE A 191 -0.37 24.26 -19.10
C PHE A 191 -1.02 24.89 -20.35
N TYR A 192 -2.32 25.09 -20.39
CA TYR A 192 -3.06 25.79 -21.45
C TYR A 192 -3.76 27.03 -20.87
#